data_399b66467cea8bebab07d1db8b902e42
#
_entry.id   399b66467cea8bebab07d1db8b902e42
#
_cell.length_a   1.000
_cell.length_b   1.000
_cell.length_c   1.000
_cell.angle_alpha   90.00
_cell.angle_beta   90.00
_cell.angle_gamma   90.00
#
_symmetry.space_group_name_H-M   'P 1'
#
loop_
_entity.id
_entity.type
_entity.pdbx_description
1 polymer ?
#
loop_
_entity_poly.entity_id
_entity_poly.type
_entity_poly.pdbx_seq_one_letter_code
_entity_poly.pdbx_strand_id
1 'polypeptide(L)'
;MEIARGDLARILHEASANDADYIFGDSIKALTQNEIGVDVTFERSRPRRFDLVIGADGLHSIVRRLAFGADSEFVQHAGLYAATITLPESSDNEGEMFMLNTPGKLAALHPCQGVPLAYFVFWHPEIPEFDYTDLNQHKCILERTFAGIGWRVPEFLDAVRVARDMYFDSVARVDVAKWASGRIALLGDASSCVSLFGDGSTLAIAGAYELAKALMESPADPQGAFSRYQAVHAKLVASKQKNLISTASRIVPRTSAGVWLSTRLFWRTMGGLGTVMRLGRQLRRK
;
A
#
# COMPACT_ATOMS: atom_id res chain seq x y z
N MET A 1 12.93 -6.31 11.85
CA MET A 1 11.68 -6.85 12.44
C MET A 1 10.57 -6.44 11.48
N GLU A 2 9.77 -7.38 11.03
CA GLU A 2 8.64 -7.14 10.15
C GLU A 2 7.36 -7.40 10.93
N ILE A 3 6.33 -6.60 10.72
CA ILE A 3 5.06 -6.70 11.42
C ILE A 3 3.93 -6.82 10.39
N ALA A 4 2.97 -7.71 10.64
CA ALA A 4 1.78 -7.82 9.80
C ALA A 4 0.95 -6.53 9.88
N ARG A 5 0.33 -6.11 8.76
CA ARG A 5 -0.49 -4.88 8.72
C ARG A 5 -1.61 -4.91 9.76
N GLY A 6 -2.28 -6.05 9.94
CA GLY A 6 -3.34 -6.21 10.93
C GLY A 6 -2.83 -6.03 12.37
N ASP A 7 -1.66 -6.57 12.69
CA ASP A 7 -1.05 -6.40 14.01
C ASP A 7 -0.62 -4.96 14.29
N LEU A 8 -0.03 -4.29 13.29
CA LEU A 8 0.30 -2.87 13.41
C LEU A 8 -0.96 -2.02 13.64
N ALA A 9 -2.02 -2.27 12.88
CA ALA A 9 -3.30 -1.57 13.04
C ALA A 9 -3.90 -1.82 14.43
N ARG A 10 -3.87 -3.07 14.93
CA ARG A 10 -4.35 -3.42 16.26
C ARG A 10 -3.55 -2.72 17.35
N ILE A 11 -2.23 -2.72 17.28
CA ILE A 11 -1.35 -2.05 18.27
C ILE A 11 -1.64 -0.55 18.32
N LEU A 12 -1.77 0.10 17.16
CA LEU A 12 -2.07 1.54 17.11
C LEU A 12 -3.47 1.85 17.63
N HIS A 13 -4.45 1.02 17.29
CA HIS A 13 -5.81 1.15 17.80
C HIS A 13 -5.86 0.99 19.33
N GLU A 14 -5.25 -0.07 19.88
CA GLU A 14 -5.20 -0.31 21.33
C GLU A 14 -4.51 0.84 22.07
N ALA A 15 -3.44 1.40 21.50
CA ALA A 15 -2.70 2.51 22.09
C ALA A 15 -3.49 3.83 22.12
N SER A 16 -4.47 4.02 21.23
CA SER A 16 -5.24 5.26 21.11
C SER A 16 -6.72 5.12 21.48
N ALA A 17 -7.17 3.93 21.87
CA ALA A 17 -8.58 3.64 22.12
C ALA A 17 -9.20 4.48 23.25
N ASN A 18 -8.41 4.95 24.20
CA ASN A 18 -8.86 5.80 25.32
C ASN A 18 -8.84 7.30 24.97
N ASP A 19 -8.17 7.68 23.89
CA ASP A 19 -7.95 9.08 23.50
C ASP A 19 -8.72 9.47 22.23
N ALA A 20 -9.38 8.52 21.57
CA ALA A 20 -10.08 8.73 20.32
C ALA A 20 -11.40 7.97 20.23
N ASP A 21 -12.44 8.61 19.68
CA ASP A 21 -13.70 7.96 19.30
C ASP A 21 -13.56 7.28 17.95
N TYR A 22 -13.69 5.95 17.91
CA TYR A 22 -13.68 5.16 16.68
C TYR A 22 -15.09 4.88 16.17
N ILE A 23 -15.37 5.29 14.93
CA ILE A 23 -16.63 5.01 14.24
C ILE A 23 -16.31 4.10 13.05
N PHE A 24 -16.59 2.80 13.22
CA PHE A 24 -16.36 1.81 12.17
C PHE A 24 -17.57 1.66 11.25
N GLY A 25 -17.32 1.23 10.01
CA GLY A 25 -18.35 0.92 9.03
C GLY A 25 -19.05 2.16 8.48
N ASP A 26 -18.42 3.33 8.55
CA ASP A 26 -18.95 4.59 8.01
C ASP A 26 -17.90 5.28 7.13
N SER A 27 -18.36 6.23 6.32
CA SER A 27 -17.50 6.99 5.41
C SER A 27 -18.00 8.44 5.30
N ILE A 28 -17.08 9.35 4.95
CA ILE A 28 -17.42 10.75 4.68
C ILE A 28 -18.10 10.83 3.31
N LYS A 29 -19.27 11.47 3.27
CA LYS A 29 -20.05 11.69 2.05
C LYS A 29 -19.89 13.10 1.49
N ALA A 30 -19.76 14.10 2.36
CA ALA A 30 -19.59 15.50 1.97
C ALA A 30 -18.83 16.29 3.03
N LEU A 31 -18.11 17.31 2.57
CA LEU A 31 -17.34 18.25 3.38
C LEU A 31 -17.71 19.67 2.98
N THR A 32 -17.98 20.52 3.96
CA THR A 32 -18.15 21.96 3.76
C THR A 32 -17.39 22.70 4.85
N GLN A 33 -16.46 23.57 4.50
CA GLN A 33 -15.66 24.29 5.48
C GLN A 33 -15.90 25.80 5.46
N ASN A 34 -15.65 26.44 6.59
CA ASN A 34 -15.58 27.88 6.74
C ASN A 34 -14.42 28.25 7.69
N GLU A 35 -14.32 29.53 8.09
CA GLU A 35 -13.24 30.02 8.94
C GLU A 35 -13.15 29.33 10.32
N ILE A 36 -14.26 28.79 10.84
CA ILE A 36 -14.33 28.25 12.21
C ILE A 36 -14.44 26.72 12.29
N GLY A 37 -14.60 26.00 11.16
CA GLY A 37 -14.68 24.53 11.20
C GLY A 37 -15.09 23.91 9.88
N VAL A 38 -15.25 22.58 9.92
CA VAL A 38 -15.65 21.74 8.81
C VAL A 38 -16.91 20.96 9.17
N ASP A 39 -17.98 21.16 8.42
CA ASP A 39 -19.20 20.39 8.53
C ASP A 39 -19.04 19.11 7.70
N VAL A 40 -19.17 17.96 8.34
CA VAL A 40 -18.99 16.64 7.77
C VAL A 40 -20.31 15.90 7.72
N THR A 41 -20.70 15.45 6.53
CA THR A 41 -21.81 14.51 6.34
C THR A 41 -21.24 13.12 6.11
N PHE A 42 -21.77 12.14 6.82
CA PHE A 42 -21.39 10.73 6.72
C PHE A 42 -22.41 9.94 5.89
N GLU A 43 -22.06 8.73 5.47
CA GLU A 43 -22.97 7.85 4.76
C GLU A 43 -24.08 7.29 5.67
N ARG A 44 -23.75 7.03 6.92
CA ARG A 44 -24.63 6.36 7.90
C ARG A 44 -24.88 7.17 9.17
N SER A 45 -23.84 7.80 9.70
CA SER A 45 -23.93 8.59 10.94
C SER A 45 -24.55 9.96 10.70
N ARG A 46 -24.96 10.60 11.81
CA ARG A 46 -25.47 11.98 11.77
C ARG A 46 -24.35 12.94 11.39
N PRO A 47 -24.65 14.02 10.66
CA PRO A 47 -23.67 15.07 10.38
C PRO A 47 -23.04 15.63 11.67
N ARG A 48 -21.75 15.93 11.62
CA ARG A 48 -20.98 16.51 12.74
C ARG A 48 -20.12 17.63 12.24
N ARG A 49 -19.79 18.57 13.14
CA ARG A 49 -18.85 19.64 12.89
C ARG A 49 -17.54 19.37 13.64
N PHE A 50 -16.44 19.64 12.97
CA PHE A 50 -15.09 19.47 13.51
C PHE A 50 -14.25 20.74 13.29
N ASP A 51 -13.26 20.96 14.14
CA ASP A 51 -12.31 22.07 13.99
C ASP A 51 -11.40 21.83 12.78
N LEU A 52 -10.99 20.58 12.58
CA LEU A 52 -10.10 20.13 11.49
C LEU A 52 -10.57 18.77 10.96
N VAL A 53 -10.26 18.48 9.70
CA VAL A 53 -10.40 17.16 9.10
C VAL A 53 -9.07 16.73 8.51
N ILE A 54 -8.62 15.53 8.88
CA ILE A 54 -7.41 14.93 8.33
C ILE A 54 -7.79 13.70 7.51
N GLY A 55 -7.62 13.78 6.19
CA GLY A 55 -7.80 12.65 5.27
C GLY A 55 -6.60 11.73 5.34
N ALA A 56 -6.73 10.61 6.07
CA ALA A 56 -5.75 9.54 6.17
C ALA A 56 -6.30 8.23 5.57
N ASP A 57 -7.17 8.36 4.58
CA ASP A 57 -8.03 7.34 3.99
C ASP A 57 -7.41 6.67 2.74
N GLY A 58 -6.08 6.74 2.60
CA GLY A 58 -5.29 5.92 1.71
C GLY A 58 -5.31 6.34 0.23
N LEU A 59 -4.92 5.40 -0.63
CA LEU A 59 -4.79 5.63 -2.09
C LEU A 59 -6.10 6.12 -2.71
N HIS A 60 -7.23 5.55 -2.29
CA HIS A 60 -8.57 5.85 -2.81
C HIS A 60 -9.29 6.94 -2.00
N SER A 61 -8.55 7.91 -1.46
CA SER A 61 -9.03 8.93 -0.52
C SER A 61 -10.28 9.66 -0.99
N ILE A 62 -11.34 9.55 -0.20
CA ILE A 62 -12.59 10.31 -0.37
C ILE A 62 -12.36 11.77 0.00
N VAL A 63 -11.60 12.02 1.08
CA VAL A 63 -11.29 13.39 1.51
C VAL A 63 -10.52 14.13 0.43
N ARG A 64 -9.56 13.47 -0.26
CA ARG A 64 -8.87 14.07 -1.41
C ARG A 64 -9.85 14.44 -2.52
N ARG A 65 -10.74 13.53 -2.91
CA ARG A 65 -11.73 13.80 -3.96
C ARG A 65 -12.68 14.94 -3.61
N LEU A 66 -13.10 15.03 -2.37
CA LEU A 66 -14.07 16.03 -1.94
C LEU A 66 -13.47 17.43 -1.74
N ALA A 67 -12.21 17.52 -1.30
CA ALA A 67 -11.62 18.79 -0.89
C ALA A 67 -10.52 19.31 -1.82
N PHE A 68 -9.96 18.47 -2.70
CA PHE A 68 -8.80 18.83 -3.54
C PHE A 68 -9.04 18.67 -5.03
N GLY A 69 -9.88 17.72 -5.47
CA GLY A 69 -10.19 17.47 -6.88
C GLY A 69 -10.24 15.99 -7.24
N ALA A 70 -10.44 15.68 -8.50
CA ALA A 70 -10.60 14.32 -9.00
C ALA A 70 -9.30 13.50 -8.88
N ASP A 71 -9.42 12.18 -8.67
CA ASP A 71 -8.25 11.29 -8.59
C ASP A 71 -7.39 11.34 -9.86
N SER A 72 -8.00 11.56 -11.03
CA SER A 72 -7.27 11.70 -12.30
C SER A 72 -6.26 12.86 -12.33
N GLU A 73 -6.38 13.82 -11.43
CA GLU A 73 -5.45 14.94 -11.30
C GLU A 73 -4.21 14.57 -10.46
N PHE A 74 -4.33 13.60 -9.57
CA PHE A 74 -3.33 13.33 -8.54
C PHE A 74 -2.77 11.90 -8.57
N VAL A 75 -3.55 10.93 -9.03
CA VAL A 75 -3.20 9.51 -8.99
C VAL A 75 -2.65 9.05 -10.33
N GLN A 76 -1.43 8.55 -10.34
CA GLN A 76 -0.76 8.02 -11.52
C GLN A 76 -0.50 6.53 -11.34
N HIS A 77 -1.12 5.70 -12.17
CA HIS A 77 -0.88 4.27 -12.21
C HIS A 77 0.57 3.97 -12.62
N ALA A 78 1.28 3.16 -11.83
CA ALA A 78 2.70 2.85 -12.09
C ALA A 78 2.92 1.69 -13.07
N GLY A 79 1.86 1.13 -13.64
CA GLY A 79 1.92 -0.01 -14.56
C GLY A 79 2.01 -1.36 -13.87
N LEU A 80 1.72 -1.45 -12.57
CA LEU A 80 1.78 -2.67 -11.77
C LEU A 80 0.53 -2.83 -10.91
N TYR A 81 0.28 -4.10 -10.56
CA TYR A 81 -0.66 -4.49 -9.51
C TYR A 81 0.03 -5.36 -8.48
N ALA A 82 -0.41 -5.29 -7.24
CA ALA A 82 0.07 -6.10 -6.13
C ALA A 82 -1.11 -6.76 -5.40
N ALA A 83 -0.93 -8.03 -5.03
CA ALA A 83 -1.91 -8.75 -4.23
C ALA A 83 -1.22 -9.56 -3.14
N THR A 84 -1.92 -9.73 -2.02
CA THR A 84 -1.47 -10.56 -0.90
C THR A 84 -2.64 -11.37 -0.37
N ILE A 85 -2.39 -12.64 -0.14
CA ILE A 85 -3.37 -13.56 0.44
C ILE A 85 -2.72 -14.40 1.53
N THR A 86 -3.48 -14.65 2.59
CA THR A 86 -3.09 -15.60 3.65
C THR A 86 -3.19 -17.03 3.12
N LEU A 87 -2.15 -17.81 3.36
CA LEU A 87 -2.11 -19.23 3.05
C LEU A 87 -2.40 -20.08 4.31
N PRO A 88 -2.80 -21.34 4.16
CA PRO A 88 -2.86 -22.27 5.28
C PRO A 88 -1.51 -22.39 6.01
N GLU A 89 -1.52 -22.60 7.32
CA GLU A 89 -0.28 -22.77 8.13
C GLU A 89 0.64 -23.87 7.62
N SER A 90 0.08 -24.94 7.03
CA SER A 90 0.83 -26.02 6.38
C SER A 90 1.72 -25.54 5.21
N SER A 91 1.53 -24.34 4.75
CA SER A 91 2.33 -23.71 3.68
C SER A 91 3.61 -23.04 4.20
N ASP A 92 3.82 -22.98 5.52
CA ASP A 92 5.03 -22.37 6.09
C ASP A 92 6.29 -23.15 5.69
N ASN A 93 7.37 -22.41 5.46
CA ASN A 93 8.69 -22.92 5.11
C ASN A 93 9.75 -22.46 6.13
N GLU A 94 9.51 -22.74 7.40
CA GLU A 94 10.49 -22.50 8.47
C GLU A 94 11.03 -21.06 8.54
N GLY A 95 10.18 -20.06 8.20
CA GLY A 95 10.54 -18.65 8.25
C GLY A 95 11.35 -18.15 7.05
N GLU A 96 11.51 -18.92 5.98
CA GLU A 96 12.22 -18.50 4.78
C GLU A 96 11.29 -17.84 3.74
N MET A 97 11.74 -16.73 3.15
CA MET A 97 11.05 -16.10 2.01
C MET A 97 11.50 -16.74 0.70
N PHE A 98 10.55 -17.18 -0.11
CA PHE A 98 10.81 -17.74 -1.44
C PHE A 98 10.14 -16.87 -2.50
N MET A 99 10.85 -16.66 -3.61
CA MET A 99 10.36 -15.85 -4.72
C MET A 99 10.56 -16.57 -6.06
N LEU A 100 9.54 -16.50 -6.91
CA LEU A 100 9.63 -16.88 -8.32
C LEU A 100 9.39 -15.65 -9.19
N ASN A 101 10.38 -15.29 -9.99
CA ASN A 101 10.24 -14.29 -11.04
C ASN A 101 10.09 -14.98 -12.41
N THR A 102 9.10 -14.56 -13.15
CA THR A 102 8.98 -14.76 -14.60
C THR A 102 8.90 -13.38 -15.26
N PRO A 103 9.12 -13.25 -16.57
CA PRO A 103 9.04 -11.95 -17.21
C PRO A 103 7.75 -11.20 -16.91
N GLY A 104 7.87 -10.06 -16.23
CA GLY A 104 6.75 -9.20 -15.85
C GLY A 104 5.91 -9.66 -14.67
N LYS A 105 6.26 -10.77 -13.99
CA LYS A 105 5.45 -11.32 -12.89
C LYS A 105 6.35 -11.86 -11.78
N LEU A 106 5.92 -11.64 -10.55
CA LEU A 106 6.54 -12.17 -9.34
C LEU A 106 5.47 -12.86 -8.51
N ALA A 107 5.74 -14.08 -8.05
CA ALA A 107 5.02 -14.75 -6.99
C ALA A 107 5.99 -15.05 -5.85
N ALA A 108 5.59 -14.81 -4.60
CA ALA A 108 6.43 -15.08 -3.45
C ALA A 108 5.64 -15.74 -2.32
N LEU A 109 6.32 -16.59 -1.57
CA LEU A 109 5.91 -17.05 -0.26
C LEU A 109 6.65 -16.22 0.77
N HIS A 110 5.91 -15.57 1.63
CA HIS A 110 6.44 -14.71 2.68
C HIS A 110 6.01 -15.23 4.06
N PRO A 111 6.94 -15.64 4.91
CA PRO A 111 6.62 -16.01 6.28
C PRO A 111 6.42 -14.74 7.11
N CYS A 112 5.20 -14.42 7.48
CA CYS A 112 4.88 -13.29 8.34
C CYS A 112 4.47 -13.80 9.72
N GLN A 113 5.39 -13.80 10.69
CA GLN A 113 5.14 -14.18 12.10
C GLN A 113 4.34 -15.51 12.26
N GLY A 114 4.69 -16.53 11.46
CA GLY A 114 4.00 -17.84 11.48
C GLY A 114 2.72 -17.90 10.66
N VAL A 115 2.33 -16.81 9.99
CA VAL A 115 1.22 -16.81 9.04
C VAL A 115 1.79 -16.67 7.62
N PRO A 116 1.83 -17.75 6.83
CA PRO A 116 2.38 -17.69 5.48
C PRO A 116 1.48 -16.87 4.56
N LEU A 117 2.11 -15.96 3.79
CA LEU A 117 1.44 -15.12 2.82
C LEU A 117 1.92 -15.44 1.41
N ALA A 118 1.00 -15.61 0.46
CA ALA A 118 1.34 -15.53 -0.95
C ALA A 118 1.29 -14.07 -1.41
N TYR A 119 2.35 -13.66 -2.10
CA TYR A 119 2.51 -12.31 -2.63
C TYR A 119 2.56 -12.39 -4.15
N PHE A 120 1.82 -11.52 -4.82
CA PHE A 120 1.80 -11.41 -6.26
C PHE A 120 2.09 -9.96 -6.66
N VAL A 121 3.01 -9.76 -7.60
CA VAL A 121 3.24 -8.48 -8.25
C VAL A 121 3.38 -8.70 -9.74
N PHE A 122 2.70 -7.92 -10.56
CA PHE A 122 2.77 -8.07 -11.99
C PHE A 122 2.59 -6.75 -12.73
N TRP A 123 3.29 -6.64 -13.86
CA TRP A 123 3.13 -5.54 -14.79
C TRP A 123 1.86 -5.72 -15.59
N HIS A 124 1.02 -4.71 -15.57
CA HIS A 124 -0.18 -4.64 -16.40
C HIS A 124 -0.53 -3.16 -16.64
N PRO A 125 -0.95 -2.78 -17.86
CA PRO A 125 -1.58 -1.47 -18.07
C PRO A 125 -2.75 -1.28 -17.12
N GLU A 126 -3.20 -0.05 -16.97
CA GLU A 126 -4.41 0.23 -16.20
C GLU A 126 -5.57 -0.66 -16.69
N ILE A 127 -6.19 -1.39 -15.75
CA ILE A 127 -7.31 -2.29 -16.04
C ILE A 127 -8.57 -1.43 -16.14
N PRO A 128 -9.26 -1.42 -17.29
CA PRO A 128 -10.52 -0.71 -17.42
C PRO A 128 -11.53 -1.17 -16.36
N GLU A 129 -12.27 -0.24 -15.79
CA GLU A 129 -13.29 -0.52 -14.76
C GLU A 129 -12.77 -1.34 -13.59
N PHE A 130 -11.50 -1.10 -13.20
CA PHE A 130 -10.92 -1.75 -12.03
C PHE A 130 -11.63 -1.27 -10.76
N ASP A 131 -12.27 -2.22 -10.07
CA ASP A 131 -12.88 -1.99 -8.76
C ASP A 131 -12.01 -2.63 -7.67
N TYR A 132 -11.33 -1.79 -6.88
CA TYR A 132 -10.47 -2.23 -5.79
C TYR A 132 -11.23 -2.91 -4.64
N THR A 133 -12.56 -2.95 -4.69
CA THR A 133 -13.43 -3.63 -3.71
C THR A 133 -14.02 -4.93 -4.23
N ASP A 134 -13.94 -5.21 -5.54
CA ASP A 134 -14.51 -6.42 -6.14
C ASP A 134 -13.56 -7.62 -6.04
N LEU A 135 -13.76 -8.42 -4.99
CA LEU A 135 -13.00 -9.64 -4.73
C LEU A 135 -13.07 -10.65 -5.90
N ASN A 136 -14.21 -10.74 -6.60
CA ASN A 136 -14.34 -11.68 -7.73
C ASN A 136 -13.53 -11.21 -8.94
N GLN A 137 -13.52 -9.92 -9.23
CA GLN A 137 -12.67 -9.34 -10.26
C GLN A 137 -11.18 -9.63 -9.94
N HIS A 138 -10.76 -9.44 -8.68
CA HIS A 138 -9.38 -9.70 -8.23
C HIS A 138 -8.97 -11.16 -8.46
N LYS A 139 -9.82 -12.11 -8.08
CA LYS A 139 -9.60 -13.55 -8.30
C LYS A 139 -9.41 -13.86 -9.79
N CYS A 140 -10.32 -13.39 -10.63
CA CYS A 140 -10.24 -13.59 -12.08
C CYS A 140 -8.95 -13.01 -12.67
N ILE A 141 -8.52 -11.82 -12.24
CA ILE A 141 -7.29 -11.19 -12.71
C ILE A 141 -6.07 -12.04 -12.34
N LEU A 142 -5.96 -12.50 -11.07
CA LEU A 142 -4.84 -13.32 -10.63
C LEU A 142 -4.81 -14.67 -11.34
N GLU A 143 -5.93 -15.35 -11.46
CA GLU A 143 -6.01 -16.64 -12.16
C GLU A 143 -5.55 -16.52 -13.61
N ARG A 144 -6.02 -15.52 -14.35
CA ARG A 144 -5.62 -15.29 -15.75
C ARG A 144 -4.15 -14.92 -15.85
N THR A 145 -3.67 -14.05 -14.96
CA THR A 145 -2.31 -13.52 -15.00
C THR A 145 -1.27 -14.58 -14.68
N PHE A 146 -1.55 -15.47 -13.72
CA PHE A 146 -0.60 -16.45 -13.21
C PHE A 146 -0.88 -17.87 -13.71
N ALA A 147 -1.86 -18.06 -14.61
CA ALA A 147 -2.14 -19.36 -15.23
C ALA A 147 -0.90 -19.97 -15.88
N GLY A 148 -0.70 -21.28 -15.67
CA GLY A 148 0.40 -22.03 -16.28
C GLY A 148 1.79 -21.77 -15.68
N ILE A 149 1.91 -20.91 -14.68
CA ILE A 149 3.17 -20.75 -13.95
C ILE A 149 3.32 -21.92 -12.97
N GLY A 150 4.46 -22.55 -12.98
CA GLY A 150 4.80 -23.67 -12.11
C GLY A 150 5.13 -23.28 -10.67
N TRP A 151 5.98 -24.08 -10.01
CA TRP A 151 6.38 -23.95 -8.61
C TRP A 151 5.17 -24.07 -7.68
N ARG A 152 5.01 -23.21 -6.71
CA ARG A 152 3.87 -23.19 -5.76
C ARG A 152 2.70 -22.30 -6.22
N VAL A 153 2.80 -21.71 -7.41
CA VAL A 153 1.75 -20.81 -7.91
C VAL A 153 0.38 -21.49 -8.01
N PRO A 154 0.26 -22.78 -8.44
CA PRO A 154 -1.03 -23.47 -8.37
C PRO A 154 -1.64 -23.51 -6.97
N GLU A 155 -0.85 -23.82 -5.93
CA GLU A 155 -1.27 -23.78 -4.52
C GLU A 155 -1.77 -22.39 -4.11
N PHE A 156 -1.05 -21.34 -4.51
CA PHE A 156 -1.45 -19.95 -4.22
C PHE A 156 -2.78 -19.59 -4.91
N LEU A 157 -2.97 -20.04 -6.16
CA LEU A 157 -4.22 -19.80 -6.88
C LEU A 157 -5.39 -20.59 -6.30
N ASP A 158 -5.15 -21.79 -5.75
CA ASP A 158 -6.19 -22.53 -5.02
C ASP A 158 -6.63 -21.76 -3.77
N ALA A 159 -5.69 -21.17 -3.02
CA ALA A 159 -6.02 -20.30 -1.91
C ALA A 159 -6.78 -19.04 -2.36
N VAL A 160 -6.40 -18.43 -3.49
CA VAL A 160 -7.11 -17.27 -4.09
C VAL A 160 -8.58 -17.62 -4.37
N ARG A 161 -8.88 -18.79 -4.94
CA ARG A 161 -10.25 -19.20 -5.29
C ARG A 161 -11.18 -19.25 -4.08
N VAL A 162 -10.69 -19.76 -2.97
CA VAL A 162 -11.49 -19.94 -1.75
C VAL A 162 -11.43 -18.74 -0.79
N ALA A 163 -10.60 -17.75 -1.10
CA ALA A 163 -10.46 -16.56 -0.27
C ALA A 163 -11.78 -15.83 -0.07
N ARG A 164 -12.01 -15.39 1.16
CA ARG A 164 -13.11 -14.47 1.52
C ARG A 164 -12.65 -13.04 1.63
N ASP A 165 -11.34 -12.85 1.71
CA ASP A 165 -10.66 -11.55 1.80
C ASP A 165 -9.25 -11.67 1.19
N MET A 166 -8.80 -10.61 0.55
CA MET A 166 -7.45 -10.48 0.03
C MET A 166 -7.12 -9.01 -0.19
N TYR A 167 -5.88 -8.64 -0.03
CA TYR A 167 -5.41 -7.36 -0.54
C TYR A 167 -5.15 -7.47 -2.04
N PHE A 168 -5.73 -6.59 -2.81
CA PHE A 168 -5.40 -6.42 -4.23
C PHE A 168 -5.57 -4.96 -4.60
N ASP A 169 -4.53 -4.34 -5.14
CA ASP A 169 -4.62 -2.95 -5.60
C ASP A 169 -3.61 -2.66 -6.72
N SER A 170 -3.86 -1.56 -7.41
CA SER A 170 -2.89 -0.97 -8.33
C SER A 170 -1.72 -0.37 -7.54
N VAL A 171 -0.52 -0.47 -8.11
CA VAL A 171 0.60 0.31 -7.64
C VAL A 171 0.49 1.68 -8.27
N ALA A 172 0.29 2.69 -7.45
CA ALA A 172 0.11 4.04 -7.91
C ALA A 172 1.01 5.03 -7.15
N ARG A 173 1.30 6.15 -7.80
CA ARG A 173 1.89 7.33 -7.20
C ARG A 173 0.79 8.36 -6.99
N VAL A 174 0.70 8.92 -5.81
CA VAL A 174 -0.13 10.08 -5.52
C VAL A 174 0.77 11.32 -5.43
N ASP A 175 0.42 12.37 -6.16
CA ASP A 175 1.18 13.60 -6.22
C ASP A 175 0.24 14.80 -6.05
N VAL A 176 0.03 15.21 -4.82
CA VAL A 176 -0.78 16.38 -4.46
C VAL A 176 0.14 17.55 -4.15
N ALA A 177 0.07 18.63 -4.93
CA ALA A 177 0.97 19.77 -4.77
C ALA A 177 0.81 20.49 -3.41
N LYS A 178 -0.42 20.59 -2.91
CA LYS A 178 -0.73 21.16 -1.59
C LYS A 178 -1.50 20.14 -0.77
N TRP A 179 -0.94 19.74 0.37
CA TRP A 179 -1.55 18.72 1.24
C TRP A 179 -2.60 19.27 2.20
N ALA A 180 -2.87 20.56 2.13
CA ALA A 180 -3.91 21.18 2.93
C ALA A 180 -4.70 22.23 2.13
N SER A 181 -5.98 22.35 2.47
CA SER A 181 -6.92 23.36 1.97
C SER A 181 -7.78 23.84 3.14
N GLY A 182 -7.49 25.06 3.63
CA GLY A 182 -8.17 25.61 4.81
C GLY A 182 -7.98 24.76 6.06
N ARG A 183 -9.05 24.12 6.52
CA ARG A 183 -9.09 23.28 7.72
C ARG A 183 -9.03 21.78 7.42
N ILE A 184 -8.78 21.43 6.17
CA ILE A 184 -8.69 20.02 5.73
C ILE A 184 -7.24 19.76 5.30
N ALA A 185 -6.62 18.68 5.82
CA ALA A 185 -5.30 18.23 5.38
C ALA A 185 -5.30 16.74 5.01
N LEU A 186 -4.35 16.35 4.16
CA LEU A 186 -4.12 14.96 3.76
C LEU A 186 -2.89 14.40 4.46
N LEU A 187 -2.94 13.10 4.76
CA LEU A 187 -1.88 12.37 5.45
C LEU A 187 -1.67 10.98 4.82
N GLY A 188 -0.42 10.51 4.81
CA GLY A 188 -0.07 9.18 4.30
C GLY A 188 -0.36 9.03 2.82
N ASP A 189 -0.88 7.87 2.41
CA ASP A 189 -1.14 7.57 1.00
C ASP A 189 -2.20 8.49 0.36
N ALA A 190 -3.05 9.15 1.16
CA ALA A 190 -4.00 10.15 0.65
C ALA A 190 -3.29 11.38 0.07
N SER A 191 -2.14 11.77 0.65
CA SER A 191 -1.34 12.92 0.18
C SER A 191 -0.24 12.51 -0.78
N SER A 192 0.37 11.34 -0.57
CA SER A 192 1.64 10.98 -1.19
C SER A 192 1.90 9.47 -1.12
N CYS A 193 1.21 8.71 -1.95
CA CYS A 193 1.43 7.27 -2.02
C CYS A 193 2.81 6.93 -2.64
N VAL A 194 3.52 6.01 -2.00
CA VAL A 194 4.80 5.43 -2.45
C VAL A 194 4.71 3.90 -2.33
N SER A 195 3.62 3.34 -2.77
CA SER A 195 3.26 1.96 -2.47
C SER A 195 4.01 0.93 -3.31
N LEU A 196 5.29 0.62 -2.94
CA LEU A 196 5.86 -0.70 -3.17
C LEU A 196 6.96 -0.96 -2.14
N PHE A 197 6.99 -2.16 -1.54
CA PHE A 197 8.09 -2.68 -0.69
C PHE A 197 8.28 -2.05 0.70
N GLY A 198 7.20 -1.70 1.40
CA GLY A 198 7.23 -1.52 2.86
C GLY A 198 7.51 -0.10 3.38
N ASP A 199 7.88 0.86 2.54
CA ASP A 199 8.14 2.23 3.00
C ASP A 199 6.86 3.02 3.34
N GLY A 200 5.69 2.64 2.80
CA GLY A 200 4.43 3.38 2.94
C GLY A 200 3.99 3.57 4.40
N SER A 201 3.94 2.49 5.18
CA SER A 201 3.54 2.56 6.60
C SER A 201 4.50 3.40 7.42
N THR A 202 5.82 3.25 7.20
CA THR A 202 6.84 4.04 7.88
C THR A 202 6.69 5.54 7.58
N LEU A 203 6.46 5.90 6.32
CA LEU A 203 6.24 7.28 5.91
C LEU A 203 4.93 7.82 6.49
N ALA A 204 3.85 7.03 6.49
CA ALA A 204 2.58 7.46 7.08
C ALA A 204 2.70 7.75 8.58
N ILE A 205 3.39 6.89 9.34
CA ILE A 205 3.65 7.09 10.78
C ILE A 205 4.52 8.34 11.01
N ALA A 206 5.60 8.48 10.24
CA ALA A 206 6.46 9.67 10.32
C ALA A 206 5.69 10.95 9.98
N GLY A 207 4.84 10.91 8.96
CA GLY A 207 3.98 12.02 8.58
C GLY A 207 2.97 12.38 9.67
N ALA A 208 2.35 11.38 10.31
CA ALA A 208 1.43 11.59 11.43
C ALA A 208 2.13 12.26 12.61
N TYR A 209 3.35 11.83 12.93
CA TYR A 209 4.16 12.44 13.98
C TYR A 209 4.49 13.92 13.67
N GLU A 210 4.95 14.22 12.45
CA GLU A 210 5.28 15.58 12.04
C GLU A 210 4.05 16.51 12.02
N LEU A 211 2.89 15.99 11.59
CA LEU A 211 1.63 16.71 11.60
C LEU A 211 1.18 17.02 13.04
N ALA A 212 1.17 16.01 13.92
CA ALA A 212 0.78 16.17 15.30
C ALA A 212 1.70 17.19 16.02
N LYS A 213 3.02 17.07 15.84
CA LYS A 213 4.01 18.00 16.36
C LYS A 213 3.74 19.43 15.91
N ALA A 214 3.53 19.65 14.61
CA ALA A 214 3.28 20.98 14.05
C ALA A 214 1.99 21.61 14.60
N LEU A 215 0.92 20.80 14.80
CA LEU A 215 -0.33 21.27 15.41
C LEU A 215 -0.15 21.61 16.90
N MET A 216 0.60 20.82 17.64
CA MET A 216 0.91 21.10 19.06
C MET A 216 1.72 22.37 19.24
N GLU A 217 2.69 22.65 18.37
CA GLU A 217 3.51 23.85 18.41
C GLU A 217 2.75 25.12 18.03
N SER A 218 1.62 25.01 17.30
CA SER A 218 0.84 26.16 16.83
C SER A 218 -0.65 25.86 16.82
N PRO A 219 -1.29 25.64 17.96
CA PRO A 219 -2.70 25.27 18.05
C PRO A 219 -3.65 26.37 17.53
N ALA A 220 -3.25 27.61 17.56
CA ALA A 220 -4.03 28.74 17.05
C ALA A 220 -3.86 28.98 15.54
N ASP A 221 -2.88 28.33 14.88
CA ASP A 221 -2.59 28.47 13.45
C ASP A 221 -2.47 27.10 12.76
N PRO A 222 -3.58 26.39 12.54
CA PRO A 222 -3.53 25.09 11.90
C PRO A 222 -3.04 25.15 10.45
N GLN A 223 -3.26 26.23 9.72
CA GLN A 223 -2.79 26.36 8.33
C GLN A 223 -1.27 26.49 8.26
N GLY A 224 -0.66 27.24 9.17
CA GLY A 224 0.78 27.29 9.31
C GLY A 224 1.35 25.95 9.78
N ALA A 225 0.65 25.22 10.66
CA ALA A 225 1.04 23.86 11.08
C ALA A 225 1.04 22.90 9.89
N PHE A 226 0.00 22.88 9.07
CA PHE A 226 -0.07 22.07 7.86
C PHE A 226 1.05 22.39 6.86
N SER A 227 1.36 23.67 6.69
CA SER A 227 2.45 24.10 5.80
C SER A 227 3.81 23.60 6.30
N ARG A 228 4.08 23.64 7.62
CA ARG A 228 5.32 23.12 8.23
C ARG A 228 5.40 21.60 8.08
N TYR A 229 4.31 20.88 8.39
CA TYR A 229 4.22 19.44 8.18
C TYR A 229 4.61 19.06 6.74
N GLN A 230 3.96 19.68 5.75
CA GLN A 230 4.27 19.42 4.34
C GLN A 230 5.72 19.75 3.99
N ALA A 231 6.25 20.87 4.42
CA ALA A 231 7.62 21.30 4.11
C ALA A 231 8.70 20.32 4.61
N VAL A 232 8.46 19.67 5.75
CA VAL A 232 9.36 18.68 6.32
C VAL A 232 9.15 17.33 5.64
N HIS A 233 7.92 16.83 5.61
CA HIS A 233 7.62 15.46 5.21
C HIS A 233 7.70 15.21 3.70
N ALA A 234 7.37 16.19 2.87
CA ALA A 234 7.44 16.07 1.41
C ALA A 234 8.85 15.74 0.90
N LYS A 235 9.90 16.19 1.59
CA LYS A 235 11.29 15.87 1.22
C LYS A 235 11.59 14.38 1.36
N LEU A 236 11.10 13.74 2.42
CA LEU A 236 11.25 12.31 2.64
C LEU A 236 10.49 11.52 1.57
N VAL A 237 9.25 11.90 1.31
CA VAL A 237 8.40 11.28 0.29
C VAL A 237 9.02 11.38 -1.10
N ALA A 238 9.46 12.56 -1.52
CA ALA A 238 10.03 12.80 -2.86
C ALA A 238 11.25 11.92 -3.14
N SER A 239 12.09 11.66 -2.12
CA SER A 239 13.25 10.78 -2.24
C SER A 239 12.87 9.33 -2.58
N LYS A 240 11.73 8.86 -2.05
CA LYS A 240 11.22 7.49 -2.26
C LYS A 240 10.44 7.37 -3.56
N GLN A 241 9.63 8.36 -3.90
CA GLN A 241 8.84 8.37 -5.15
C GLN A 241 9.71 8.32 -6.41
N LYS A 242 10.88 8.97 -6.41
CA LYS A 242 11.79 8.99 -7.57
C LYS A 242 12.23 7.58 -8.01
N ASN A 243 12.32 6.65 -7.10
CA ASN A 243 12.88 5.32 -7.35
C ASN A 243 11.82 4.23 -7.58
N LEU A 244 10.54 4.55 -7.51
CA LEU A 244 9.44 3.57 -7.57
C LEU A 244 9.54 2.65 -8.80
N ILE A 245 9.54 3.22 -10.00
CA ILE A 245 9.56 2.45 -11.26
C ILE A 245 10.89 1.69 -11.43
N SER A 246 12.02 2.30 -11.08
CA SER A 246 13.32 1.63 -11.19
C SER A 246 13.45 0.46 -10.21
N THR A 247 12.94 0.60 -9.00
CA THR A 247 12.90 -0.46 -7.99
C THR A 247 11.95 -1.57 -8.44
N ALA A 248 10.76 -1.25 -8.90
CA ALA A 248 9.81 -2.22 -9.44
C ALA A 248 10.41 -3.02 -10.61
N SER A 249 11.11 -2.37 -11.55
CA SER A 249 11.75 -3.02 -12.69
C SER A 249 12.90 -3.95 -12.30
N ARG A 250 13.58 -3.69 -11.18
CA ARG A 250 14.61 -4.58 -10.63
C ARG A 250 14.03 -5.81 -9.94
N ILE A 251 12.92 -5.65 -9.24
CA ILE A 251 12.28 -6.71 -8.47
C ILE A 251 11.39 -7.58 -9.35
N VAL A 252 10.69 -6.98 -10.31
CA VAL A 252 9.84 -7.66 -11.30
C VAL A 252 10.34 -7.35 -12.71
N PRO A 253 11.45 -7.96 -13.17
CA PRO A 253 12.01 -7.70 -14.50
C PRO A 253 11.05 -8.12 -15.61
N ARG A 254 10.92 -7.30 -16.65
CA ARG A 254 9.98 -7.53 -17.76
C ARG A 254 10.48 -8.52 -18.81
N THR A 255 11.77 -8.89 -18.78
CA THR A 255 12.41 -9.74 -19.79
C THR A 255 13.11 -10.92 -19.16
N SER A 256 13.26 -12.03 -19.90
CA SER A 256 13.99 -13.21 -19.43
C SER A 256 15.46 -12.90 -19.11
N ALA A 257 16.10 -12.03 -19.88
CA ALA A 257 17.45 -11.56 -19.60
C ALA A 257 17.52 -10.75 -18.30
N GLY A 258 16.51 -9.91 -18.06
CA GLY A 258 16.37 -9.15 -16.80
C GLY A 258 16.17 -10.07 -15.60
N VAL A 259 15.32 -11.09 -15.70
CA VAL A 259 15.14 -12.11 -14.65
C VAL A 259 16.45 -12.83 -14.36
N TRP A 260 17.18 -13.26 -15.38
CA TRP A 260 18.49 -13.91 -15.21
C TRP A 260 19.53 -12.99 -14.54
N LEU A 261 19.59 -11.73 -14.95
CA LEU A 261 20.52 -10.75 -14.39
C LEU A 261 20.18 -10.40 -12.94
N SER A 262 18.91 -10.12 -12.63
CA SER A 262 18.45 -9.79 -11.29
C SER A 262 18.73 -10.94 -10.32
N THR A 263 18.48 -12.17 -10.74
CA THR A 263 18.81 -13.38 -9.98
C THR A 263 20.30 -13.47 -9.67
N ARG A 264 21.17 -13.26 -10.66
CA ARG A 264 22.64 -13.33 -10.44
C ARG A 264 23.16 -12.19 -9.56
N LEU A 265 22.66 -10.97 -9.75
CA LEU A 265 23.06 -9.81 -8.96
C LEU A 265 22.64 -9.98 -7.50
N PHE A 266 21.45 -10.48 -7.27
CA PHE A 266 20.91 -10.78 -5.95
C PHE A 266 21.77 -11.81 -5.20
N TRP A 267 22.18 -12.89 -5.87
CA TRP A 267 23.09 -13.89 -5.31
C TRP A 267 24.48 -13.32 -4.93
N ARG A 268 24.97 -12.32 -5.66
CA ARG A 268 26.28 -11.69 -5.36
C ARG A 268 26.21 -10.74 -4.17
N THR A 269 25.08 -10.07 -3.96
CA THR A 269 24.90 -9.09 -2.85
C THR A 269 24.48 -9.74 -1.54
N MET A 270 23.75 -10.85 -1.59
CA MET A 270 23.26 -11.58 -0.42
C MET A 270 24.14 -12.74 0.03
N GLY A 271 25.15 -13.11 -0.74
CA GLY A 271 26.08 -14.21 -0.43
C GLY A 271 26.94 -14.01 0.84
N GLY A 272 26.76 -12.90 1.56
CA GLY A 272 27.41 -12.63 2.84
C GLY A 272 26.49 -12.66 4.06
N LEU A 273 25.17 -12.75 3.87
CA LEU A 273 24.17 -12.86 4.95
C LEU A 273 23.31 -14.09 4.65
N GLY A 274 23.45 -15.13 5.45
CA GLY A 274 22.85 -16.44 5.25
C GLY A 274 21.32 -16.45 5.24
N THR A 275 20.73 -16.00 4.15
CA THR A 275 19.30 -16.19 3.86
C THR A 275 19.21 -16.89 2.51
N VAL A 276 18.85 -18.16 2.52
CA VAL A 276 18.81 -19.03 1.35
C VAL A 276 17.58 -18.71 0.52
N MET A 277 17.73 -17.93 -0.54
CA MET A 277 16.78 -17.96 -1.65
C MET A 277 17.12 -19.11 -2.58
N ARG A 278 16.46 -20.24 -2.45
CA ARG A 278 16.53 -21.34 -3.43
C ARG A 278 15.60 -21.02 -4.60
N LEU A 279 16.16 -20.48 -5.69
CA LEU A 279 15.47 -20.49 -6.97
C LEU A 279 15.38 -21.93 -7.49
N GLY A 280 14.14 -22.38 -7.73
CA GLY A 280 13.86 -23.72 -8.21
C GLY A 280 14.57 -24.04 -9.54
N ARG A 281 15.59 -24.89 -9.46
CA ARG A 281 16.26 -25.53 -10.60
C ARG A 281 15.39 -26.65 -11.23
N GLN A 282 14.07 -26.50 -11.27
CA GLN A 282 13.21 -27.58 -11.79
C GLN A 282 12.54 -27.29 -13.15
N LEU A 283 13.01 -26.31 -13.92
CA LEU A 283 12.52 -26.12 -15.30
C LEU A 283 13.46 -26.71 -16.38
N ARG A 284 14.23 -27.76 -16.06
CA ARG A 284 14.94 -28.54 -17.08
C ARG A 284 14.79 -30.02 -16.81
N ARG A 285 13.60 -30.55 -16.94
CA ARG A 285 13.32 -31.96 -17.28
C ARG A 285 11.82 -32.11 -17.57
N LYS A 286 11.44 -31.77 -18.80
CA LYS A 286 10.66 -32.55 -19.77
C LYS A 286 10.59 -31.75 -21.06
#